data_7d8458b3ffba896185f151a2997b8015
#
_entry.id   7d8458b3ffba896185f151a2997b8015
#
_cell.length_a   1.000
_cell.length_b   1.000
_cell.length_c   1.000
_cell.angle_alpha   90.00
_cell.angle_beta   90.00
_cell.angle_gamma   90.00
#
_symmetry.space_group_name_H-M   'P 1'
#
loop_
_entity.id
_entity.type
_entity.pdbx_description
1 polymer ?
#
loop_
_entity_poly.entity_id
_entity_poly.type
_entity_poly.pdbx_seq_one_letter_code
_entity_poly.pdbx_strand_id
1 'polypeptide(L)'
;MKIGILTAMEKEATSFIGVNACTETVGDFTIHKFNMGTNEVYLVVPPTVGEIGAAAGVQLLVCRYDVQAVLNFGIVGALTDEIRTEELVYVGDVVHYEMDTSPVDHVPGYYTSFQTDSFTCDKQLLALAKASLDLPVVRCASGDKFVSDPVIKTHLHVEFNAQICDMESAAIAITCRMNKIPCL
;
A
#
# COMPACT_ATOMS: atom_id res chain seq x y z
N MET A 1 20.81 0.98 -0.57
CA MET A 1 19.62 1.68 -1.10
C MET A 1 18.92 2.44 0.01
N LYS A 2 18.15 3.47 -0.34
CA LYS A 2 17.18 4.09 0.57
C LYS A 2 15.79 3.52 0.29
N ILE A 3 15.21 2.90 1.29
CA ILE A 3 13.91 2.23 1.19
C ILE A 3 12.91 2.97 2.06
N GLY A 4 11.78 3.35 1.48
CA GLY A 4 10.63 3.83 2.22
C GLY A 4 9.75 2.65 2.65
N ILE A 5 9.26 2.69 3.88
CA ILE A 5 8.18 1.80 4.33
C ILE A 5 7.04 2.70 4.77
N LEU A 6 5.82 2.36 4.37
CA LEU A 6 4.62 3.00 4.89
C LEU A 6 3.81 1.97 5.69
N THR A 7 3.40 2.37 6.88
CA THR A 7 2.40 1.65 7.68
C THR A 7 1.31 2.64 8.09
N ALA A 8 0.06 2.21 8.11
CA ALA A 8 -1.05 3.10 8.45
C ALA A 8 -1.07 3.48 9.94
N MET A 9 -0.52 2.61 10.79
CA MET A 9 -0.58 2.76 12.24
C MET A 9 0.75 2.37 12.92
N GLU A 10 1.05 3.01 14.06
CA GLU A 10 2.22 2.68 14.89
C GLU A 10 2.28 1.20 15.31
N LYS A 11 1.14 0.55 15.50
CA LYS A 11 1.08 -0.87 15.86
C LYS A 11 1.69 -1.77 14.77
N GLU A 12 1.49 -1.42 13.51
CA GLU A 12 2.05 -2.13 12.36
C GLU A 12 3.56 -1.86 12.24
N ALA A 13 3.98 -0.63 12.53
CA ALA A 13 5.38 -0.21 12.50
C ALA A 13 6.24 -0.95 13.53
N THR A 14 5.68 -1.32 14.68
CA THR A 14 6.41 -1.90 15.82
C THR A 14 7.26 -3.12 15.44
N SER A 15 6.81 -3.91 14.47
CA SER A 15 7.52 -5.10 13.99
C SER A 15 8.85 -4.78 13.30
N PHE A 16 9.00 -3.58 12.75
CA PHE A 16 10.18 -3.13 12.02
C PHE A 16 11.13 -2.30 12.86
N ILE A 17 10.61 -1.64 13.90
CA ILE A 17 11.38 -0.69 14.70
C ILE A 17 12.26 -1.46 15.69
N GLY A 18 13.53 -1.54 15.37
CA GLY A 18 14.54 -2.10 16.29
C GLY A 18 14.99 -1.08 17.34
N VAL A 19 15.74 -1.57 18.34
CA VAL A 19 16.27 -0.75 19.46
C VAL A 19 17.19 0.41 19.02
N ASN A 20 17.67 0.40 17.80
CA ASN A 20 18.56 1.42 17.23
C ASN A 20 17.86 2.37 16.26
N ALA A 21 16.52 2.36 16.20
CA ALA A 21 15.80 3.29 15.36
C ALA A 21 15.84 4.71 15.94
N CYS A 22 16.12 5.68 15.08
CA CYS A 22 15.99 7.10 15.40
C CYS A 22 14.62 7.59 14.92
N THR A 23 13.84 8.17 15.81
CA THR A 23 12.51 8.71 15.49
C THR A 23 12.58 10.22 15.37
N GLU A 24 11.98 10.76 14.32
CA GLU A 24 11.76 12.20 14.16
C GLU A 24 10.31 12.47 13.76
N THR A 25 9.86 13.69 13.96
CA THR A 25 8.55 14.17 13.54
C THR A 25 8.71 15.22 12.43
N VAL A 26 7.93 15.09 11.36
CA VAL A 26 7.89 16.05 10.24
C VAL A 26 6.44 16.48 10.02
N GLY A 27 6.10 17.71 10.42
CA GLY A 27 4.70 18.05 10.62
C GLY A 27 4.10 17.12 11.68
N ASP A 28 3.01 16.44 11.34
CA ASP A 28 2.38 15.45 12.22
C ASP A 28 2.76 14.00 11.84
N PHE A 29 3.68 13.80 10.89
CA PHE A 29 4.16 12.47 10.52
C PHE A 29 5.25 11.98 11.46
N THR A 30 5.16 10.71 11.87
CA THR A 30 6.23 10.03 12.59
C THR A 30 7.13 9.29 11.60
N ILE A 31 8.44 9.51 11.69
CA ILE A 31 9.43 8.88 10.81
C ILE A 31 10.42 8.10 11.67
N HIS A 32 10.52 6.80 11.44
CA HIS A 32 11.52 5.95 12.06
C HIS A 32 12.63 5.65 11.05
N LYS A 33 13.87 5.97 11.42
CA LYS A 33 15.07 5.75 10.60
C LYS A 33 15.92 4.66 11.21
N PHE A 34 16.25 3.66 10.42
CA PHE A 34 17.11 2.56 10.83
C PHE A 34 17.79 1.92 9.63
N ASN A 35 18.72 0.99 9.89
CA ASN A 35 19.38 0.24 8.84
C ASN A 35 18.91 -1.22 8.83
N MET A 36 18.66 -1.76 7.63
CA MET A 36 18.45 -3.19 7.41
C MET A 36 19.54 -3.70 6.45
N GLY A 37 20.54 -4.38 7.01
CA GLY A 37 21.74 -4.75 6.27
C GLY A 37 22.47 -3.50 5.78
N THR A 38 22.65 -3.37 4.47
CA THR A 38 23.27 -2.21 3.81
C THR A 38 22.29 -1.13 3.38
N ASN A 39 21.00 -1.31 3.66
CA ASN A 39 19.96 -0.37 3.26
C ASN A 39 19.61 0.58 4.40
N GLU A 40 19.44 1.85 4.05
CA GLU A 40 18.82 2.86 4.93
C GLU A 40 17.31 2.76 4.78
N VAL A 41 16.59 2.63 5.89
CA VAL A 41 15.13 2.51 5.90
C VAL A 41 14.51 3.73 6.56
N TYR A 42 13.52 4.27 5.90
CA TYR A 42 12.68 5.38 6.37
C TYR A 42 11.24 4.88 6.45
N LEU A 43 10.81 4.51 7.64
CA LEU A 43 9.45 4.08 7.88
C LEU A 43 8.61 5.28 8.29
N VAL A 44 7.55 5.57 7.55
CA VAL A 44 6.61 6.65 7.83
C VAL A 44 5.30 6.11 8.38
N VAL A 45 4.83 6.73 9.45
CA VAL A 45 3.48 6.55 9.97
C VAL A 45 2.74 7.88 9.80
N PRO A 46 1.73 7.95 8.92
CA PRO A 46 0.93 9.15 8.73
C PRO A 46 0.10 9.50 9.98
N PRO A 47 -0.30 10.77 10.15
CA PRO A 47 -1.14 11.18 11.28
C PRO A 47 -2.58 10.66 11.20
N THR A 48 -2.99 10.16 10.06
CA THR A 48 -4.33 9.62 9.80
C THR A 48 -4.23 8.40 8.91
N VAL A 49 -5.10 7.42 9.13
CA VAL A 49 -5.33 6.31 8.20
C VAL A 49 -6.00 6.81 6.93
N GLY A 50 -5.93 6.02 5.88
CA GLY A 50 -6.58 6.29 4.61
C GLY A 50 -5.70 6.97 3.57
N GLU A 51 -6.30 7.23 2.43
CA GLU A 51 -5.62 7.61 1.20
C GLU A 51 -4.84 8.92 1.31
N ILE A 52 -5.40 9.93 1.98
CA ILE A 52 -4.76 11.26 2.11
C ILE A 52 -3.45 11.13 2.88
N GLY A 53 -3.49 10.45 4.04
CA GLY A 53 -2.31 10.23 4.86
C GLY A 53 -1.24 9.41 4.13
N ALA A 54 -1.67 8.35 3.44
CA ALA A 54 -0.79 7.47 2.68
C ALA A 54 -0.11 8.19 1.51
N ALA A 55 -0.87 8.93 0.69
CA ALA A 55 -0.32 9.69 -0.42
C ALA A 55 0.71 10.74 0.05
N ALA A 56 0.36 11.50 1.11
CA ALA A 56 1.26 12.50 1.68
C ALA A 56 2.52 11.86 2.27
N GLY A 57 2.39 10.70 2.94
CA GLY A 57 3.50 9.93 3.49
C GLY A 57 4.47 9.45 2.41
N VAL A 58 3.96 8.88 1.31
CA VAL A 58 4.81 8.49 0.16
C VAL A 58 5.50 9.70 -0.44
N GLN A 59 4.79 10.80 -0.65
CA GLN A 59 5.39 12.01 -1.22
C GLN A 59 6.47 12.60 -0.30
N LEU A 60 6.28 12.53 1.02
CA LEU A 60 7.29 12.92 2.01
C LEU A 60 8.54 12.04 1.90
N LEU A 61 8.37 10.71 1.82
CA LEU A 61 9.48 9.77 1.63
C LEU A 61 10.29 10.08 0.37
N VAL A 62 9.62 10.37 -0.73
CA VAL A 62 10.27 10.69 -2.00
C VAL A 62 11.01 12.02 -1.93
N CYS A 63 10.33 13.10 -1.52
CA CYS A 63 10.88 14.45 -1.63
C CYS A 63 11.92 14.78 -0.56
N ARG A 64 11.79 14.20 0.64
CA ARG A 64 12.67 14.55 1.76
C ARG A 64 13.81 13.56 1.94
N TYR A 65 13.56 12.27 1.68
CA TYR A 65 14.52 11.21 1.96
C TYR A 65 15.12 10.59 0.70
N ASP A 66 14.57 10.91 -0.47
CA ASP A 66 15.05 10.42 -1.76
C ASP A 66 15.07 8.87 -1.79
N VAL A 67 13.95 8.27 -1.35
CA VAL A 67 13.81 6.81 -1.35
C VAL A 67 13.73 6.27 -2.77
N GLN A 68 14.29 5.09 -2.98
CA GLN A 68 14.42 4.43 -4.28
C GLN A 68 13.38 3.33 -4.50
N ALA A 69 12.68 2.96 -3.44
CA ALA A 69 11.56 2.01 -3.46
C ALA A 69 10.65 2.28 -2.26
N VAL A 70 9.37 1.95 -2.37
CA VAL A 70 8.41 2.02 -1.27
C VAL A 70 7.82 0.63 -1.04
N LEU A 71 7.77 0.22 0.23
CA LEU A 71 7.07 -0.98 0.68
C LEU A 71 5.87 -0.56 1.53
N ASN A 72 4.71 -1.12 1.23
CA ASN A 72 3.53 -1.01 2.07
C ASN A 72 3.42 -2.26 2.93
N PHE A 73 3.15 -2.10 4.21
CA PHE A 73 2.90 -3.21 5.12
C PHE A 73 1.80 -2.83 6.11
N GLY A 74 0.76 -3.66 6.18
CA GLY A 74 -0.37 -3.37 7.06
C GLY A 74 -1.38 -4.51 7.12
N ILE A 75 -2.42 -4.29 7.90
CA ILE A 75 -3.54 -5.21 8.09
C ILE A 75 -4.57 -4.94 7.00
N VAL A 76 -5.09 -6.02 6.40
CA VAL A 76 -6.08 -5.96 5.33
C VAL A 76 -7.35 -6.73 5.70
N GLY A 77 -8.47 -6.39 5.08
CA GLY A 77 -9.72 -7.13 5.18
C GLY A 77 -9.81 -8.22 4.11
N ALA A 78 -10.10 -9.47 4.49
CA ALA A 78 -10.42 -10.52 3.53
C ALA A 78 -11.81 -10.29 2.91
N LEU A 79 -11.90 -10.42 1.59
CA LEU A 79 -13.14 -10.35 0.81
C LEU A 79 -13.70 -11.74 0.46
N THR A 80 -12.87 -12.77 0.59
CA THR A 80 -13.22 -14.17 0.28
C THR A 80 -12.82 -15.08 1.44
N ASP A 81 -13.44 -16.26 1.50
CA ASP A 81 -13.09 -17.30 2.49
C ASP A 81 -11.78 -18.01 2.17
N GLU A 82 -11.18 -17.75 1.01
CA GLU A 82 -9.88 -18.31 0.62
C GLU A 82 -8.71 -17.69 1.39
N ILE A 83 -8.88 -16.47 1.88
CA ILE A 83 -7.90 -15.77 2.71
C ILE A 83 -8.35 -15.82 4.15
N ARG A 84 -7.57 -16.48 5.00
CA ARG A 84 -7.88 -16.67 6.42
C ARG A 84 -7.33 -15.54 7.27
N THR A 85 -7.90 -15.39 8.45
CA THR A 85 -7.35 -14.48 9.47
C THR A 85 -5.91 -14.87 9.81
N GLU A 86 -5.04 -13.87 9.96
CA GLU A 86 -3.59 -14.02 10.25
C GLU A 86 -2.77 -14.63 9.10
N GLU A 87 -3.34 -14.79 7.92
CA GLU A 87 -2.58 -15.15 6.72
C GLU A 87 -1.82 -13.96 6.16
N LEU A 88 -0.61 -14.23 5.65
CA LEU A 88 0.18 -13.25 4.92
C LEU A 88 -0.03 -13.43 3.41
N VAL A 89 -0.12 -12.32 2.70
CA VAL A 89 -0.26 -12.31 1.25
C VAL A 89 0.61 -11.21 0.65
N TYR A 90 1.00 -11.36 -0.61
CA TYR A 90 1.53 -10.26 -1.40
C TYR A 90 0.44 -9.62 -2.24
N VAL A 91 0.46 -8.31 -2.32
CA VAL A 91 -0.41 -7.57 -3.24
C VAL A 91 0.29 -7.52 -4.61
N GLY A 92 -0.33 -8.12 -5.63
CA GLY A 92 0.18 -8.10 -7.00
C GLY A 92 -0.26 -6.87 -7.77
N ASP A 93 -1.48 -6.45 -7.54
CA ASP A 93 -2.05 -5.23 -8.10
C ASP A 93 -3.17 -4.66 -7.22
N VAL A 94 -3.44 -3.38 -7.41
CA VAL A 94 -4.40 -2.61 -6.62
C VAL A 94 -5.39 -1.94 -7.55
N VAL A 95 -6.67 -2.04 -7.22
CA VAL A 95 -7.74 -1.23 -7.82
C VAL A 95 -8.23 -0.19 -6.82
N HIS A 96 -8.36 1.06 -7.26
CA HIS A 96 -8.99 2.12 -6.45
C HIS A 96 -10.49 2.10 -6.69
N TYR A 97 -11.23 1.33 -5.91
CA TYR A 97 -12.65 1.07 -6.15
C TYR A 97 -13.56 2.29 -5.93
N GLU A 98 -13.12 3.30 -5.19
CA GLU A 98 -13.87 4.55 -4.98
C GLU A 98 -13.64 5.60 -6.07
N MET A 99 -12.65 5.39 -6.95
CA MET A 99 -12.47 6.24 -8.12
C MET A 99 -13.52 5.88 -9.16
N ASP A 100 -14.53 6.69 -9.29
CA ASP A 100 -15.62 6.48 -10.24
C ASP A 100 -15.84 7.70 -11.13
N THR A 101 -15.27 7.66 -12.31
CA THR A 101 -15.52 8.59 -13.41
C THR A 101 -16.30 7.91 -14.55
N SER A 102 -16.99 6.81 -14.25
CA SER A 102 -17.70 5.99 -15.23
C SER A 102 -18.71 6.76 -16.11
N PRO A 103 -19.35 7.86 -15.66
CA PRO A 103 -20.15 8.69 -16.56
C PRO A 103 -19.35 9.32 -17.71
N VAL A 104 -18.02 9.40 -17.59
CA VAL A 104 -17.10 9.96 -18.60
C VAL A 104 -16.26 8.86 -19.24
N ASP A 105 -15.67 7.97 -18.43
CA ASP A 105 -14.66 6.99 -18.86
C ASP A 105 -15.21 5.57 -18.98
N HIS A 106 -16.45 5.33 -18.54
CA HIS A 106 -17.20 4.08 -18.67
C HIS A 106 -16.78 2.91 -17.80
N VAL A 107 -15.73 3.03 -16.97
CA VAL A 107 -15.24 1.95 -16.12
C VAL A 107 -14.92 2.48 -14.71
N PRO A 108 -15.54 1.93 -13.64
CA PRO A 108 -15.14 2.25 -12.26
C PRO A 108 -13.66 1.91 -12.01
N GLY A 109 -12.97 2.73 -11.25
CA GLY A 109 -11.54 2.56 -10.96
C GLY A 109 -10.59 3.01 -12.08
N TYR A 110 -11.10 3.44 -13.23
CA TYR A 110 -10.27 3.78 -14.39
C TYR A 110 -9.64 5.18 -14.27
N TYR A 111 -8.36 5.24 -14.52
CA TYR A 111 -7.58 6.49 -14.56
C TYR A 111 -7.19 6.82 -16.00
N THR A 112 -7.87 7.75 -16.62
CA THR A 112 -7.63 8.20 -18.00
C THR A 112 -6.20 8.66 -18.23
N SER A 113 -5.61 9.37 -17.26
CA SER A 113 -4.23 9.86 -17.37
C SER A 113 -3.18 8.74 -17.38
N PHE A 114 -3.48 7.59 -16.80
CA PHE A 114 -2.62 6.40 -16.77
C PHE A 114 -3.08 5.30 -17.72
N GLN A 115 -4.27 5.43 -18.30
CA GLN A 115 -4.92 4.46 -19.19
C GLN A 115 -5.00 3.06 -18.53
N THR A 116 -5.40 3.02 -17.26
CA THR A 116 -5.51 1.78 -16.48
C THR A 116 -6.60 1.88 -15.42
N ASP A 117 -7.16 0.74 -15.05
CA ASP A 117 -8.09 0.53 -13.95
C ASP A 117 -7.41 -0.09 -12.71
N SER A 118 -6.13 -0.42 -12.82
CA SER A 118 -5.37 -1.02 -11.73
C SER A 118 -3.90 -0.64 -11.77
N PHE A 119 -3.23 -0.73 -10.63
CA PHE A 119 -1.83 -0.38 -10.45
C PHE A 119 -1.05 -1.61 -10.00
N THR A 120 -0.26 -2.16 -10.91
CA THR A 120 0.56 -3.35 -10.66
C THR A 120 1.76 -3.00 -9.78
N CYS A 121 2.01 -3.79 -8.75
CA CYS A 121 3.23 -3.72 -7.95
C CYS A 121 4.47 -4.06 -8.77
N ASP A 122 5.64 -3.59 -8.32
CA ASP A 122 6.89 -3.83 -9.04
C ASP A 122 7.23 -5.32 -9.09
N LYS A 123 7.41 -5.83 -10.30
CA LYS A 123 7.66 -7.27 -10.54
C LYS A 123 8.99 -7.76 -9.97
N GLN A 124 10.00 -6.89 -9.91
CA GLN A 124 11.32 -7.27 -9.38
C GLN A 124 11.27 -7.32 -7.85
N LEU A 125 10.62 -6.34 -7.20
CA LEU A 125 10.40 -6.37 -5.76
C LEU A 125 9.58 -7.58 -5.34
N LEU A 126 8.48 -7.87 -6.06
CA LEU A 126 7.64 -9.04 -5.79
C LEU A 126 8.42 -10.35 -5.97
N ALA A 127 9.24 -10.46 -7.02
CA ALA A 127 10.06 -11.65 -7.24
C ALA A 127 11.10 -11.86 -6.13
N LEU A 128 11.75 -10.78 -5.66
CA LEU A 128 12.68 -10.83 -4.53
C LEU A 128 11.98 -11.24 -3.24
N ALA A 129 10.80 -10.70 -2.97
CA ALA A 129 10.01 -11.05 -1.79
C ALA A 129 9.61 -12.53 -1.82
N LYS A 130 9.09 -13.02 -2.95
CA LYS A 130 8.71 -14.43 -3.14
C LYS A 130 9.89 -15.40 -3.06
N ALA A 131 11.07 -15.00 -3.45
CA ALA A 131 12.27 -15.82 -3.30
C ALA A 131 12.65 -16.04 -1.82
N SER A 132 12.25 -15.12 -0.92
CA SER A 132 12.49 -15.23 0.52
C SER A 132 11.36 -15.96 1.24
N LEU A 133 10.13 -15.73 0.84
CA LEU A 133 8.94 -16.32 1.42
C LEU A 133 7.88 -16.49 0.33
N ASP A 134 7.50 -17.74 0.03
CA ASP A 134 6.49 -18.03 -0.98
C ASP A 134 5.08 -17.88 -0.39
N LEU A 135 4.43 -16.75 -0.69
CA LEU A 135 3.08 -16.42 -0.26
C LEU A 135 2.16 -16.26 -1.47
N PRO A 136 0.83 -16.39 -1.28
CA PRO A 136 -0.15 -16.05 -2.30
C PRO A 136 0.00 -14.61 -2.77
N VAL A 137 -0.25 -14.39 -4.06
CA VAL A 137 -0.30 -13.06 -4.66
C VAL A 137 -1.75 -12.76 -5.00
N VAL A 138 -2.27 -11.65 -4.47
CA VAL A 138 -3.69 -11.29 -4.55
C VAL A 138 -3.88 -9.87 -5.08
N ARG A 139 -5.10 -9.56 -5.50
CA ARG A 139 -5.54 -8.21 -5.84
C ARG A 139 -6.17 -7.55 -4.62
N CYS A 140 -5.84 -6.27 -4.41
CA CYS A 140 -6.42 -5.43 -3.37
C CYS A 140 -7.41 -4.42 -3.96
N ALA A 141 -8.63 -4.35 -3.40
CA ALA A 141 -9.55 -3.24 -3.59
C ALA A 141 -9.32 -2.21 -2.49
N SER A 142 -8.83 -1.02 -2.85
CA SER A 142 -8.43 0.03 -1.91
C SER A 142 -9.34 1.26 -2.02
N GLY A 143 -9.67 1.89 -0.90
CA GLY A 143 -10.51 3.09 -0.82
C GLY A 143 -10.77 3.51 0.61
N ASP A 144 -11.20 4.76 0.84
CA ASP A 144 -11.32 5.38 2.17
C ASP A 144 -12.50 4.86 3.01
N LYS A 145 -12.76 3.53 2.98
CA LYS A 145 -13.81 2.89 3.77
C LYS A 145 -13.34 1.67 4.52
N PHE A 146 -13.69 1.59 5.80
CA PHE A 146 -13.59 0.35 6.56
C PHE A 146 -14.72 -0.62 6.15
N VAL A 147 -14.39 -1.61 5.33
CA VAL A 147 -15.35 -2.56 4.75
C VAL A 147 -15.66 -3.67 5.73
N SER A 148 -16.79 -3.57 6.43
CA SER A 148 -17.29 -4.60 7.36
C SER A 148 -18.55 -5.32 6.87
N ASP A 149 -19.34 -4.68 5.98
CA ASP A 149 -20.60 -5.20 5.46
C ASP A 149 -20.33 -6.36 4.46
N PRO A 150 -20.91 -7.56 4.68
CA PRO A 150 -20.75 -8.70 3.77
C PRO A 150 -21.22 -8.43 2.34
N VAL A 151 -22.23 -7.57 2.16
CA VAL A 151 -22.75 -7.23 0.81
C VAL A 151 -21.70 -6.41 0.07
N ILE A 152 -21.07 -5.44 0.75
CA ILE A 152 -19.99 -4.64 0.16
C ILE A 152 -18.79 -5.53 -0.14
N LYS A 153 -18.40 -6.43 0.77
CA LYS A 153 -17.32 -7.40 0.54
C LYS A 153 -17.55 -8.22 -0.72
N THR A 154 -18.74 -8.80 -0.86
CA THR A 154 -19.11 -9.58 -2.05
C THR A 154 -19.07 -8.73 -3.32
N HIS A 155 -19.58 -7.49 -3.26
CA HIS A 155 -19.53 -6.57 -4.39
C HIS A 155 -18.09 -6.28 -4.84
N LEU A 156 -17.21 -5.91 -3.91
CA LEU A 156 -15.81 -5.63 -4.23
C LEU A 156 -15.09 -6.83 -4.82
N HIS A 157 -15.38 -8.04 -4.29
CA HIS A 157 -14.82 -9.26 -4.84
C HIS A 157 -15.28 -9.53 -6.27
N VAL A 158 -16.59 -9.43 -6.53
CA VAL A 158 -17.18 -9.78 -7.83
C VAL A 158 -16.87 -8.72 -8.88
N GLU A 159 -17.02 -7.44 -8.55
CA GLU A 159 -16.85 -6.33 -9.49
C GLU A 159 -15.39 -6.11 -9.87
N PHE A 160 -14.51 -6.13 -8.88
CA PHE A 160 -13.09 -5.80 -9.07
C PHE A 160 -12.17 -7.02 -9.06
N ASN A 161 -12.71 -8.23 -8.91
CA ASN A 161 -11.93 -9.47 -8.77
C ASN A 161 -10.86 -9.40 -7.67
N ALA A 162 -11.16 -8.69 -6.56
CA ALA A 162 -10.26 -8.49 -5.45
C ALA A 162 -10.47 -9.56 -4.36
N GLN A 163 -9.39 -10.03 -3.73
CA GLN A 163 -9.42 -11.00 -2.64
C GLN A 163 -9.31 -10.35 -1.27
N ILE A 164 -8.74 -9.14 -1.22
CA ILE A 164 -8.57 -8.33 -0.01
C ILE A 164 -8.98 -6.89 -0.26
N CYS A 165 -9.20 -6.13 0.83
CA CYS A 165 -9.38 -4.69 0.79
C CYS A 165 -8.60 -3.99 1.89
N ASP A 166 -8.23 -2.73 1.64
CA ASP A 166 -7.60 -1.82 2.59
C ASP A 166 -8.00 -0.36 2.33
N MET A 167 -7.32 0.58 2.98
CA MET A 167 -7.62 2.00 2.88
C MET A 167 -6.43 2.84 2.36
N GLU A 168 -5.29 2.25 2.03
CA GLU A 168 -4.05 2.98 1.71
C GLU A 168 -3.38 2.58 0.40
N SER A 169 -3.50 1.32 -0.01
CA SER A 169 -2.72 0.75 -1.12
C SER A 169 -2.92 1.49 -2.45
N ALA A 170 -4.14 1.97 -2.75
CA ALA A 170 -4.39 2.74 -3.98
C ALA A 170 -3.58 4.04 -3.98
N ALA A 171 -3.67 4.81 -2.89
CA ALA A 171 -2.95 6.06 -2.76
C ALA A 171 -1.43 5.87 -2.84
N ILE A 172 -0.91 4.81 -2.21
CA ILE A 172 0.52 4.46 -2.25
C ILE A 172 0.94 4.13 -3.68
N ALA A 173 0.26 3.18 -4.33
CA ALA A 173 0.59 2.72 -5.68
C ALA A 173 0.51 3.86 -6.71
N ILE A 174 -0.53 4.68 -6.65
CA ILE A 174 -0.73 5.83 -7.54
C ILE A 174 0.36 6.88 -7.31
N THR A 175 0.68 7.22 -6.05
CA THR A 175 1.72 8.19 -5.74
C THR A 175 3.10 7.71 -6.16
N CYS A 176 3.41 6.42 -5.97
CA CYS A 176 4.64 5.79 -6.47
C CYS A 176 4.70 5.85 -8.01
N ARG A 177 3.59 5.56 -8.68
CA ARG A 177 3.48 5.65 -10.14
C ARG A 177 3.74 7.07 -10.65
N MET A 178 3.16 8.11 -10.00
CA MET A 178 3.40 9.50 -10.35
C MET A 178 4.88 9.90 -10.19
N ASN A 179 5.54 9.37 -9.17
CA ASN A 179 6.95 9.64 -8.88
C ASN A 179 7.93 8.69 -9.60
N LYS A 180 7.43 7.70 -10.38
CA LYS A 180 8.22 6.68 -11.07
C LYS A 180 9.12 5.87 -10.14
N ILE A 181 8.62 5.56 -8.95
CA ILE A 181 9.30 4.77 -7.92
C ILE A 181 8.64 3.40 -7.84
N PRO A 182 9.41 2.30 -7.80
CA PRO A 182 8.87 0.96 -7.60
C PRO A 182 8.23 0.82 -6.21
N CYS A 183 7.11 0.08 -6.13
CA CYS A 183 6.44 -0.23 -4.87
C CYS A 183 5.97 -1.69 -4.80
N LEU A 184 5.86 -2.21 -3.60
CA LEU A 184 5.27 -3.50 -3.25
C LEU A 184 4.44 -3.36 -1.97
#